data_fb428d7d489b5763e3fee950d170d4af
#
_entry.id   fb428d7d489b5763e3fee950d170d4af
#
_cell.length_a   1.000
_cell.length_b   1.000
_cell.length_c   1.000
_cell.angle_alpha   90.00
_cell.angle_beta   90.00
_cell.angle_gamma   90.00
#
_symmetry.space_group_name_H-M   'P 1'
#
loop_
_entity.id
_entity.type
_entity.pdbx_description
1 polymer ?
#
loop_
_entity_poly.entity_id
_entity_poly.type
_entity_poly.pdbx_seq_one_letter_code
_entity_poly.pdbx_strand_id
1 'polypeptide(L)'
;MINVTAVPWQAVCWFQDKQRVEMAGKLKLDDVDRQILRDLQDDGRMTNVELAKRVGISAPPCLRRVRVLEEAGVVRGYHADLDAEALGYNVHVFAFVGLTSQAEVDLQAFEELVAAWPQVRECHMLMGETDFLLKIVAHDWDDFQKFLTSKLTPAKNVSHVKTALSIRSAKKLAGVPVDAEPASD
;
A
#
# COMPACT_ATOMS: atom_id res chain seq x y z
N MET A 1 25.78 8.50 -8.20
CA MET A 1 24.85 9.08 -7.22
C MET A 1 23.63 9.54 -7.99
N ILE A 2 22.56 8.75 -8.00
CA ILE A 2 21.31 9.12 -8.65
C ILE A 2 20.51 9.85 -7.58
N ASN A 3 20.26 11.12 -7.82
CA ASN A 3 19.46 11.99 -6.94
C ASN A 3 17.98 11.62 -7.12
N VAL A 4 17.51 10.67 -6.33
CA VAL A 4 16.09 10.34 -6.24
C VAL A 4 15.47 11.39 -5.33
N THR A 5 14.93 12.45 -5.91
CA THR A 5 13.99 13.32 -5.20
C THR A 5 12.80 12.43 -4.82
N ALA A 6 12.78 12.00 -3.58
CA ALA A 6 11.68 11.26 -2.98
C ALA A 6 10.44 12.15 -3.04
N VAL A 7 9.57 11.90 -4.00
CA VAL A 7 8.19 12.35 -3.90
C VAL A 7 7.63 11.67 -2.66
N PRO A 8 7.16 12.42 -1.64
CA PRO A 8 6.60 11.78 -0.47
C PRO A 8 5.43 10.92 -0.94
N TRP A 9 5.53 9.61 -0.73
CA TRP A 9 4.50 8.61 -1.07
C TRP A 9 3.12 8.94 -0.45
N GLN A 10 3.10 9.84 0.51
CA GLN A 10 1.92 10.42 1.16
C GLN A 10 1.05 11.31 0.25
N ALA A 11 1.56 11.72 -0.91
CA ALA A 11 0.84 12.60 -1.85
C ALA A 11 0.22 11.84 -3.03
N VAL A 12 0.13 10.52 -2.97
CA VAL A 12 -0.59 9.74 -3.98
C VAL A 12 -2.08 9.83 -3.67
N CYS A 13 -2.62 11.01 -3.91
CA CYS A 13 -4.04 11.28 -3.86
C CYS A 13 -4.76 10.40 -4.89
N TRP A 14 -5.88 9.79 -4.51
CA TRP A 14 -6.74 8.91 -5.31
C TRP A 14 -6.98 9.39 -6.76
N PHE A 15 -6.90 10.69 -7.00
CA PHE A 15 -7.05 11.31 -8.32
C PHE A 15 -5.89 11.04 -9.29
N GLN A 16 -4.65 10.92 -8.80
CA GLN A 16 -3.50 10.55 -9.65
C GLN A 16 -3.49 9.06 -9.98
N ASP A 17 -4.14 8.23 -9.15
CA ASP A 17 -4.26 6.79 -9.38
C ASP A 17 -5.25 6.46 -10.53
N LYS A 18 -6.28 7.27 -10.77
CA LYS A 18 -7.22 7.02 -11.89
C LYS A 18 -6.55 7.03 -13.26
N GLN A 19 -5.68 7.99 -13.55
CA GLN A 19 -4.97 8.04 -14.83
C GLN A 19 -3.94 6.90 -14.97
N ARG A 20 -3.30 6.49 -13.88
CA ARG A 20 -2.39 5.35 -13.85
C ARG A 20 -3.12 4.02 -14.03
N VAL A 21 -4.25 3.84 -13.39
CA VAL A 21 -5.11 2.65 -13.54
C VAL A 21 -5.59 2.51 -14.98
N GLU A 22 -5.91 3.62 -15.64
CA GLU A 22 -6.34 3.63 -17.04
C GLU A 22 -5.19 3.26 -18.01
N MET A 23 -3.95 3.63 -17.70
CA MET A 23 -2.76 3.25 -18.46
C MET A 23 -2.34 1.80 -18.18
N ALA A 24 -2.40 1.35 -16.94
CA ALA A 24 -2.09 -0.03 -16.56
C ALA A 24 -3.09 -1.03 -17.18
N GLY A 25 -4.38 -0.68 -17.28
CA GLY A 25 -5.41 -1.50 -17.91
C GLY A 25 -5.24 -1.69 -19.43
N LYS A 26 -4.38 -0.89 -20.08
CA LYS A 26 -4.05 -1.00 -21.51
C LYS A 26 -2.80 -1.83 -21.79
N LEU A 27 -1.99 -2.15 -20.78
CA LEU A 27 -0.77 -2.93 -20.94
C LEU A 27 -1.10 -4.43 -20.98
N LYS A 28 -0.92 -5.06 -22.13
CA LYS A 28 -0.97 -6.52 -22.25
C LYS A 28 0.32 -7.11 -21.67
N LEU A 29 0.20 -7.79 -20.53
CA LEU A 29 1.30 -8.50 -19.88
C LEU A 29 1.45 -9.89 -20.52
N ASP A 30 2.66 -10.19 -21.00
CA ASP A 30 3.01 -11.55 -21.45
C ASP A 30 3.56 -12.40 -20.28
N ASP A 31 3.87 -13.67 -20.53
CA ASP A 31 4.37 -14.58 -19.51
C ASP A 31 5.70 -14.13 -18.90
N VAL A 32 6.55 -13.47 -19.71
CA VAL A 32 7.84 -12.92 -19.25
C VAL A 32 7.59 -11.74 -18.33
N ASP A 33 6.64 -10.85 -18.64
CA ASP A 33 6.29 -9.72 -17.78
C ASP A 33 5.71 -10.21 -16.44
N ARG A 34 4.85 -11.24 -16.48
CA ARG A 34 4.31 -11.87 -15.27
C ARG A 34 5.39 -12.52 -14.42
N GLN A 35 6.37 -13.19 -15.06
CA GLN A 35 7.49 -13.75 -14.33
C GLN A 35 8.38 -12.67 -13.70
N ILE A 36 8.65 -11.57 -14.42
CA ILE A 36 9.36 -10.40 -13.89
C ILE A 36 8.64 -9.85 -12.65
N LEU A 37 7.32 -9.70 -12.72
CA LEU A 37 6.52 -9.18 -11.60
C LEU A 37 6.55 -10.12 -10.39
N ARG A 38 6.48 -11.45 -10.58
CA ARG A 38 6.62 -12.43 -9.49
C ARG A 38 7.99 -12.33 -8.82
N ASP A 39 9.04 -12.35 -9.61
CA ASP A 39 10.41 -12.30 -9.09
C ASP A 39 10.71 -10.99 -8.34
N LEU A 40 10.24 -9.86 -8.86
CA LEU A 40 10.39 -8.55 -8.22
C LEU A 40 9.52 -8.39 -6.96
N GLN A 41 8.37 -9.06 -6.90
CA GLN A 41 7.52 -9.08 -5.71
C GLN A 41 8.14 -9.89 -4.59
N ASP A 42 8.86 -10.98 -4.93
CA ASP A 42 9.56 -11.82 -3.98
C ASP A 42 10.89 -11.19 -3.51
N ASP A 43 11.64 -10.57 -4.42
CA ASP A 43 12.89 -9.87 -4.12
C ASP A 43 13.05 -8.59 -4.95
N GLY A 44 12.56 -7.49 -4.42
CA GLY A 44 12.67 -6.16 -5.04
C GLY A 44 14.10 -5.59 -5.10
N ARG A 45 15.11 -6.28 -4.52
CA ARG A 45 16.53 -5.89 -4.61
C ARG A 45 17.30 -6.66 -5.66
N MET A 46 16.65 -7.59 -6.35
CA MET A 46 17.28 -8.38 -7.40
C MET A 46 17.90 -7.49 -8.48
N THR A 47 19.11 -7.81 -8.90
CA THR A 47 19.75 -7.10 -10.01
C THR A 47 19.09 -7.43 -11.34
N ASN A 48 19.12 -6.49 -12.29
CA ASN A 48 18.56 -6.75 -13.62
C ASN A 48 19.24 -7.95 -14.34
N VAL A 49 20.50 -8.22 -14.03
CA VAL A 49 21.23 -9.39 -14.59
C VAL A 49 20.67 -10.70 -14.02
N GLU A 50 20.42 -10.75 -12.73
CA GLU A 50 19.81 -11.92 -12.06
C GLU A 50 18.38 -12.14 -12.53
N LEU A 51 17.59 -11.07 -12.58
CA LEU A 51 16.22 -11.11 -13.08
C LEU A 51 16.17 -11.65 -14.52
N ALA A 52 17.02 -11.14 -15.42
CA ALA A 52 17.12 -11.56 -16.80
C ALA A 52 17.43 -13.06 -16.94
N LYS A 53 18.33 -13.59 -16.07
CA LYS A 53 18.64 -15.03 -16.02
C LYS A 53 17.43 -15.86 -15.59
N ARG A 54 16.66 -15.41 -14.60
CA ARG A 54 15.48 -16.13 -14.10
C ARG A 54 14.38 -16.19 -15.15
N VAL A 55 14.14 -15.09 -15.85
CA VAL A 55 13.09 -15.03 -16.89
C VAL A 55 13.57 -15.54 -18.28
N GLY A 56 14.82 -15.98 -18.41
CA GLY A 56 15.35 -16.61 -19.62
C GLY A 56 15.60 -15.66 -20.80
N ILE A 57 15.87 -14.37 -20.53
CA ILE A 57 16.17 -13.37 -21.58
C ILE A 57 17.51 -12.64 -21.28
N SER A 58 18.00 -11.84 -22.22
CA SER A 58 19.21 -11.02 -21.98
C SER A 58 18.88 -9.79 -21.16
N ALA A 59 19.89 -9.22 -20.47
CA ALA A 59 19.71 -8.09 -19.54
C ALA A 59 19.15 -6.80 -20.19
N PRO A 60 19.52 -6.39 -21.42
CA PRO A 60 18.97 -5.18 -22.02
C PRO A 60 17.44 -5.23 -22.26
N PRO A 61 16.86 -6.26 -22.89
CA PRO A 61 15.41 -6.36 -23.03
C PRO A 61 14.69 -6.54 -21.68
N CYS A 62 15.30 -7.21 -20.70
CA CYS A 62 14.74 -7.31 -19.35
C CYS A 62 14.59 -5.92 -18.72
N LEU A 63 15.67 -5.12 -18.73
CA LEU A 63 15.62 -3.75 -18.20
C LEU A 63 14.56 -2.88 -18.89
N ARG A 64 14.41 -3.03 -20.20
CA ARG A 64 13.37 -2.29 -20.95
C ARG A 64 11.97 -2.68 -20.48
N ARG A 65 11.71 -3.97 -20.25
CA ARG A 65 10.42 -4.46 -19.75
C ARG A 65 10.12 -3.93 -18.34
N VAL A 66 11.10 -4.02 -17.43
CA VAL A 66 10.95 -3.46 -16.07
C VAL A 66 10.57 -1.98 -16.12
N ARG A 67 11.25 -1.17 -16.93
CA ARG A 67 10.92 0.26 -17.09
C ARG A 67 9.50 0.48 -17.61
N VAL A 68 9.05 -0.30 -18.59
CA VAL A 68 7.68 -0.21 -19.09
C VAL A 68 6.67 -0.53 -17.99
N LEU A 69 6.93 -1.53 -17.14
CA LEU A 69 6.07 -1.90 -16.01
C LEU A 69 6.05 -0.80 -14.93
N GLU A 70 7.18 -0.15 -14.68
CA GLU A 70 7.30 1.00 -13.77
C GLU A 70 6.58 2.24 -14.34
N GLU A 71 6.82 2.60 -15.58
CA GLU A 71 6.18 3.73 -16.27
C GLU A 71 4.67 3.57 -16.38
N ALA A 72 4.19 2.34 -16.62
CA ALA A 72 2.78 2.02 -16.62
C ALA A 72 2.15 1.99 -15.22
N GLY A 73 2.96 2.08 -14.14
CA GLY A 73 2.49 2.04 -12.77
C GLY A 73 2.06 0.67 -12.27
N VAL A 74 2.35 -0.41 -13.01
CA VAL A 74 2.16 -1.80 -12.56
C VAL A 74 3.10 -2.10 -11.40
N VAL A 75 4.37 -1.70 -11.51
CA VAL A 75 5.31 -1.62 -10.39
C VAL A 75 5.26 -0.21 -9.82
N ARG A 76 4.72 -0.07 -8.61
CA ARG A 76 4.55 1.24 -7.96
C ARG A 76 5.75 1.69 -7.14
N GLY A 77 6.64 0.78 -6.80
CA GLY A 77 7.84 1.07 -6.01
C GLY A 77 8.44 -0.17 -5.37
N TYR A 78 9.59 0.01 -4.74
CA TYR A 78 10.33 -1.01 -4.01
C TYR A 78 10.51 -0.54 -2.57
N HIS A 79 10.08 -1.35 -1.61
CA HIS A 79 10.09 -0.98 -0.20
C HIS A 79 10.71 -2.08 0.63
N ALA A 80 11.48 -1.69 1.66
CA ALA A 80 11.93 -2.63 2.67
C ALA A 80 10.74 -3.03 3.56
N ASP A 81 10.57 -4.32 3.81
CA ASP A 81 9.71 -4.80 4.89
C ASP A 81 10.51 -4.74 6.19
N LEU A 82 10.05 -3.93 7.13
CA LEU A 82 10.72 -3.68 8.39
C LEU A 82 10.05 -4.46 9.51
N ASP A 83 10.86 -5.01 10.39
CA ASP A 83 10.38 -5.64 11.61
C ASP A 83 9.91 -4.54 12.59
N ALA A 84 8.61 -4.47 12.78
CA ALA A 84 7.99 -3.46 13.63
C ALA A 84 8.37 -3.65 15.11
N GLU A 85 8.46 -4.89 15.59
CA GLU A 85 8.83 -5.20 16.97
C GLU A 85 10.28 -4.81 17.25
N ALA A 86 11.19 -5.10 16.31
CA ALA A 86 12.59 -4.68 16.40
C ALA A 86 12.76 -3.15 16.45
N LEU A 87 11.78 -2.40 15.89
CA LEU A 87 11.71 -0.95 15.94
C LEU A 87 10.89 -0.43 17.13
N GLY A 88 10.45 -1.30 18.04
CA GLY A 88 9.70 -0.94 19.23
C GLY A 88 8.20 -0.73 19.04
N TYR A 89 7.64 -1.03 17.86
CA TYR A 89 6.20 -0.96 17.61
C TYR A 89 5.54 -2.29 17.95
N ASN A 90 5.12 -2.45 19.22
CA ASN A 90 4.59 -3.72 19.73
C ASN A 90 3.06 -3.80 19.67
N VAL A 91 2.38 -2.70 19.39
CA VAL A 91 0.92 -2.62 19.35
C VAL A 91 0.42 -2.39 17.93
N HIS A 92 -0.35 -3.34 17.44
CA HIS A 92 -0.98 -3.29 16.12
C HIS A 92 -2.50 -3.31 16.29
N VAL A 93 -3.18 -2.28 15.82
CA VAL A 93 -4.63 -2.12 15.97
C VAL A 93 -5.29 -1.87 14.63
N PHE A 94 -6.42 -2.52 14.40
CA PHE A 94 -7.36 -2.16 13.36
C PHE A 94 -8.48 -1.30 13.96
N ALA A 95 -8.68 -0.10 13.41
CA ALA A 95 -9.75 0.79 13.82
C ALA A 95 -10.77 0.94 12.69
N PHE A 96 -12.01 0.63 13.00
CA PHE A 96 -13.18 0.83 12.14
C PHE A 96 -13.81 2.16 12.52
N VAL A 97 -13.81 3.09 11.58
CA VAL A 97 -14.26 4.48 11.80
C VAL A 97 -15.53 4.74 11.02
N GLY A 98 -16.56 5.23 11.70
CA GLY A 98 -17.76 5.74 11.07
C GLY A 98 -17.77 7.27 11.15
N LEU A 99 -18.20 7.91 10.06
CA LEU A 99 -18.38 9.34 9.96
C LEU A 99 -19.84 9.73 10.18
N THR A 100 -20.09 10.98 10.53
CA THR A 100 -21.45 11.55 10.64
C THR A 100 -21.99 11.96 9.28
N SER A 101 -21.13 12.23 8.31
CA SER A 101 -21.48 12.60 6.93
C SER A 101 -20.59 11.82 5.96
N GLN A 102 -21.22 11.26 4.93
CA GLN A 102 -20.58 10.53 3.84
C GLN A 102 -20.51 11.38 2.55
N ALA A 103 -20.65 12.72 2.68
CA ALA A 103 -20.43 13.61 1.56
C ALA A 103 -18.95 13.51 1.11
N GLU A 104 -18.71 13.54 -0.20
CA GLU A 104 -17.37 13.37 -0.79
C GLU A 104 -16.33 14.31 -0.15
N VAL A 105 -16.72 15.55 0.11
CA VAL A 105 -15.84 16.55 0.76
C VAL A 105 -15.45 16.17 2.18
N ASP A 106 -16.33 15.48 2.92
CA ASP A 106 -16.07 15.04 4.28
C ASP A 106 -15.22 13.77 4.30
N LEU A 107 -15.42 12.87 3.33
CA LEU A 107 -14.58 11.69 3.14
C LEU A 107 -13.15 12.10 2.81
N GLN A 108 -12.95 12.98 1.82
CA GLN A 108 -11.63 13.50 1.43
C GLN A 108 -10.94 14.24 2.58
N ALA A 109 -11.67 15.07 3.34
CA ALA A 109 -11.10 15.76 4.49
C ALA A 109 -10.59 14.79 5.57
N PHE A 110 -11.28 13.67 5.78
CA PHE A 110 -10.82 12.64 6.71
C PHE A 110 -9.57 11.90 6.17
N GLU A 111 -9.53 11.57 4.88
CA GLU A 111 -8.36 10.95 4.24
C GLU A 111 -7.11 11.86 4.34
N GLU A 112 -7.25 13.16 4.08
CA GLU A 112 -6.16 14.13 4.24
C GLU A 112 -5.66 14.21 5.68
N LEU A 113 -6.59 14.20 6.64
CA LEU A 113 -6.26 14.20 8.06
C LEU A 113 -5.48 12.95 8.46
N VAL A 114 -5.94 11.78 8.03
CA VAL A 114 -5.29 10.48 8.30
C VAL A 114 -3.91 10.39 7.66
N ALA A 115 -3.74 10.93 6.46
CA ALA A 115 -2.45 10.96 5.76
C ALA A 115 -1.35 11.68 6.56
N ALA A 116 -1.71 12.61 7.42
CA ALA A 116 -0.78 13.32 8.30
C ALA A 116 -0.39 12.53 9.58
N TRP A 117 -1.00 11.37 9.84
CA TRP A 117 -0.73 10.59 11.04
C TRP A 117 0.23 9.44 10.78
N PRO A 118 1.50 9.52 11.23
CA PRO A 118 2.51 8.50 10.95
C PRO A 118 2.20 7.13 11.57
N GLN A 119 1.39 7.09 12.63
CA GLN A 119 0.93 5.86 13.27
C GLN A 119 -0.03 5.07 12.38
N VAL A 120 -0.75 5.73 11.48
CA VAL A 120 -1.64 5.06 10.53
C VAL A 120 -0.83 4.58 9.34
N ARG A 121 -0.78 3.28 9.15
CA ARG A 121 0.01 2.63 8.10
C ARG A 121 -0.82 2.27 6.87
N GLU A 122 -2.10 2.06 7.05
CA GLU A 122 -3.07 1.79 5.97
C GLU A 122 -4.39 2.48 6.31
N CYS A 123 -5.04 3.04 5.30
CA CYS A 123 -6.37 3.62 5.38
C CYS A 123 -7.17 3.13 4.18
N HIS A 124 -8.27 2.44 4.44
CA HIS A 124 -9.14 1.90 3.41
C HIS A 124 -10.54 2.46 3.60
N MET A 125 -11.10 3.09 2.57
CA MET A 125 -12.53 3.40 2.54
C MET A 125 -13.30 2.11 2.27
N LEU A 126 -14.34 1.87 3.05
CA LEU A 126 -15.16 0.66 3.01
C LEU A 126 -16.57 0.97 2.50
N MET A 127 -17.17 -0.03 1.90
CA MET A 127 -18.61 -0.05 1.63
C MET A 127 -19.27 -0.94 2.69
N GLY A 128 -20.06 -0.38 3.60
CA GLY A 128 -20.73 -1.15 4.65
C GLY A 128 -21.12 -0.29 5.86
N GLU A 129 -21.13 -0.91 7.05
CA GLU A 129 -21.54 -0.26 8.31
C GLU A 129 -20.57 0.81 8.81
N THR A 130 -19.32 0.75 8.36
CA THR A 130 -18.25 1.70 8.71
C THR A 130 -17.64 2.27 7.46
N ASP A 131 -17.18 3.51 7.52
CA ASP A 131 -16.68 4.22 6.36
C ASP A 131 -15.20 3.94 6.10
N PHE A 132 -14.40 3.77 7.17
CA PHE A 132 -12.96 3.55 7.03
C PHE A 132 -12.44 2.42 7.92
N LEU A 133 -11.44 1.71 7.41
CA LEU A 133 -10.59 0.80 8.16
C LEU A 133 -9.17 1.38 8.19
N LEU A 134 -8.66 1.60 9.39
CA LEU A 134 -7.29 2.04 9.63
C LEU A 134 -6.46 0.90 10.21
N LYS A 135 -5.24 0.73 9.72
CA LYS A 135 -4.21 -0.08 10.39
C LYS A 135 -3.24 0.85 11.10
N ILE A 136 -3.18 0.72 12.41
CA ILE A 136 -2.46 1.61 13.31
C ILE A 136 -1.35 0.82 13.99
N VAL A 137 -0.17 1.43 14.12
CA VAL A 137 0.94 0.92 14.92
C VAL A 137 1.29 1.91 16.03
N ALA A 138 1.62 1.38 17.20
CA ALA A 138 2.06 2.17 18.35
C ALA A 138 3.16 1.42 19.11
N HIS A 139 3.96 2.16 19.89
CA HIS A 139 5.01 1.56 20.71
C HIS A 139 4.43 0.70 21.82
N ASP A 140 3.43 1.20 22.51
CA ASP A 140 2.74 0.54 23.60
C ASP A 140 1.26 0.93 23.64
N TRP A 141 0.55 0.42 24.63
CA TRP A 141 -0.87 0.69 24.83
C TRP A 141 -1.15 2.17 25.18
N ASP A 142 -0.28 2.81 25.95
CA ASP A 142 -0.44 4.21 26.34
C ASP A 142 -0.26 5.14 25.13
N ASP A 143 0.70 4.85 24.25
CA ASP A 143 0.89 5.58 22.99
C ASP A 143 -0.34 5.44 22.07
N PHE A 144 -0.86 4.21 21.93
CA PHE A 144 -2.10 3.98 21.18
C PHE A 144 -3.29 4.74 21.82
N GLN A 145 -3.45 4.68 23.13
CA GLN A 145 -4.55 5.34 23.81
C GLN A 145 -4.47 6.87 23.68
N LYS A 146 -3.29 7.45 23.75
CA LYS A 146 -3.06 8.87 23.48
C LYS A 146 -3.47 9.24 22.07
N PHE A 147 -3.04 8.45 21.06
CA PHE A 147 -3.42 8.66 19.68
C PHE A 147 -4.95 8.60 19.49
N LEU A 148 -5.59 7.57 20.04
CA LEU A 148 -7.03 7.37 19.96
C LEU A 148 -7.80 8.55 20.55
N THR A 149 -7.44 9.00 21.75
CA THR A 149 -8.19 10.02 22.50
C THR A 149 -7.86 11.45 22.05
N SER A 150 -6.63 11.71 21.58
CA SER A 150 -6.21 13.08 21.22
C SER A 150 -6.31 13.39 19.73
N LYS A 151 -6.34 12.36 18.87
CA LYS A 151 -6.35 12.56 17.42
C LYS A 151 -7.55 11.92 16.73
N LEU A 152 -7.74 10.60 16.91
CA LEU A 152 -8.73 9.86 16.11
C LEU A 152 -10.16 10.15 16.56
N THR A 153 -10.47 9.96 17.84
CA THR A 153 -11.83 10.15 18.36
C THR A 153 -12.33 11.60 18.26
N PRO A 154 -11.51 12.65 18.55
CA PRO A 154 -11.95 14.03 18.41
C PRO A 154 -11.87 14.57 16.99
N ALA A 155 -11.45 13.76 16.01
CA ALA A 155 -11.35 14.20 14.64
C ALA A 155 -12.71 14.64 14.10
N LYS A 156 -12.68 15.72 13.31
CA LYS A 156 -13.90 16.30 12.72
C LYS A 156 -14.64 15.20 11.93
N ASN A 157 -15.95 15.18 12.09
CA ASN A 157 -16.87 14.27 11.41
C ASN A 157 -16.80 12.79 11.84
N VAL A 158 -15.95 12.41 12.79
CA VAL A 158 -15.94 11.06 13.33
C VAL A 158 -17.14 10.88 14.26
N SER A 159 -17.98 9.88 13.98
CA SER A 159 -19.17 9.54 14.78
C SER A 159 -18.87 8.45 15.80
N HIS A 160 -18.14 7.43 15.40
CA HIS A 160 -17.75 6.33 16.27
C HIS A 160 -16.48 5.65 15.76
N VAL A 161 -15.80 5.00 16.70
CA VAL A 161 -14.60 4.19 16.43
C VAL A 161 -14.74 2.87 17.16
N LYS A 162 -14.60 1.76 16.42
CA LYS A 162 -14.46 0.41 17.00
C LYS A 162 -13.02 -0.05 16.76
N THR A 163 -12.36 -0.60 17.76
CA THR A 163 -10.96 -1.03 17.64
C THR A 163 -10.83 -2.53 17.88
N ALA A 164 -9.91 -3.16 17.15
CA ALA A 164 -9.53 -4.55 17.31
C ALA A 164 -8.00 -4.65 17.41
N LEU A 165 -7.51 -5.15 18.55
CA LEU A 165 -6.08 -5.42 18.73
C LEU A 165 -5.70 -6.68 17.95
N SER A 166 -4.66 -6.58 17.12
CA SER A 166 -4.07 -7.73 16.44
C SER A 166 -3.16 -8.48 17.41
N ILE A 167 -3.52 -9.71 17.76
CA ILE A 167 -2.71 -10.55 18.65
C ILE A 167 -1.52 -11.15 17.91
N ARG A 168 -1.71 -11.50 16.64
CA ARG A 168 -0.66 -12.02 15.75
C ARG A 168 -1.07 -11.88 14.29
N SER A 169 -0.09 -11.71 13.41
CA SER A 169 -0.29 -11.84 11.96
C SER A 169 -0.04 -13.28 11.55
N ALA A 170 -1.08 -13.97 11.08
CA ALA A 170 -0.96 -15.36 10.62
C ALA A 170 -0.39 -15.48 9.20
N LYS A 171 -0.58 -14.43 8.38
CA LYS A 171 -0.07 -14.35 7.01
C LYS A 171 0.13 -12.89 6.62
N LYS A 172 1.31 -12.58 6.11
CA LYS A 172 1.65 -11.28 5.54
C LYS A 172 2.49 -11.52 4.28
N LEU A 173 1.90 -11.31 3.12
CA LEU A 173 2.58 -11.36 1.84
C LEU A 173 2.45 -9.98 1.18
N ALA A 174 3.51 -9.53 0.53
CA ALA A 174 3.46 -8.31 -0.26
C ALA A 174 2.69 -8.53 -1.57
N GLY A 175 2.10 -7.47 -2.09
CA GLY A 175 1.52 -7.41 -3.43
C GLY A 175 0.26 -8.27 -3.62
N VAL A 176 0.14 -8.84 -4.81
CA VAL A 176 -1.02 -9.61 -5.28
C VAL A 176 -0.56 -10.91 -5.95
N PRO A 177 -1.40 -11.96 -6.04
CA PRO A 177 -1.09 -13.11 -6.86
C PRO A 177 -0.91 -12.69 -8.32
N VAL A 178 0.26 -13.01 -8.89
CA VAL A 178 0.54 -12.77 -10.31
C VAL A 178 0.37 -14.11 -11.03
N ASP A 179 -0.88 -14.45 -11.38
CA ASP A 179 -1.20 -15.70 -12.04
C ASP A 179 -0.86 -15.66 -13.55
N ALA A 180 -0.69 -16.82 -14.17
CA ALA A 180 -0.78 -16.96 -15.61
C ALA A 180 -2.14 -16.42 -16.09
N GLU A 181 -2.23 -15.93 -17.35
CA GLU A 181 -3.50 -15.40 -17.86
C GLU A 181 -4.68 -16.29 -17.45
N PRO A 182 -5.78 -15.68 -16.93
CA PRO A 182 -7.00 -16.45 -16.79
C PRO A 182 -7.33 -17.04 -18.17
N ALA A 183 -7.54 -18.35 -18.22
CA ALA A 183 -7.95 -19.01 -19.44
C ALA A 183 -9.13 -18.22 -20.02
N SER A 184 -8.96 -17.67 -21.22
CA SER A 184 -10.04 -16.99 -21.93
C SER A 184 -11.12 -18.03 -22.21
N ASP A 185 -12.27 -17.91 -21.50
CA ASP A 185 -13.49 -18.63 -21.79
C ASP A 185 -14.00 -18.31 -23.22
#